data_9a2bbbd651892c03114e265b9abd79e3
#
_entry.id   9a2bbbd651892c03114e265b9abd79e3
#
_cell.length_a   1.000
_cell.length_b   1.000
_cell.length_c   1.000
_cell.angle_alpha   90.00
_cell.angle_beta   90.00
_cell.angle_gamma   90.00
#
_symmetry.space_group_name_H-M   'P 1'
#
loop_
_entity.id
_entity.type
_entity.pdbx_description
1 polymer ?
#
loop_
_entity_poly.entity_id
_entity_poly.type
_entity_poly.pdbx_seq_one_letter_code
_entity_poly.pdbx_strand_id
1 'polypeptide(L)'
;MTSKKIGFIGLGLIGGSIAKAIRQYYPEYDIIAFDKNKESLALAVQEGTIHTACSSIDDNFRGCTYIFLCAPVNYNAAYLSQLKSLIDSDCILTDVGSVKTSIHKEVIRLGMEESFIGGHPMAGSEKSGFMNSKAHLIENAYYILTPTAKVAKEKVSAYKEFVTSLKALPVILDYNEHDIITGTISHLPHIIASTLVNFVHDTDTADGLMKALAAGGFKDITRIASSSPVMWQQICLKNGENISHILGHYIEALTQAKEQIDAENETALYSCLLYTSDAADDRISV
;
A
#
# COMPACT_ATOMS: atom_id res chain seq x y z
N MET A 1 30.29 13.35 -1.59
CA MET A 1 29.03 13.03 -2.31
C MET A 1 28.12 14.24 -2.19
N THR A 2 27.53 14.72 -3.27
CA THR A 2 26.56 15.81 -3.21
C THR A 2 25.34 15.34 -2.44
N SER A 3 24.91 16.10 -1.43
CA SER A 3 23.70 15.83 -0.66
C SER A 3 22.50 15.76 -1.60
N LYS A 4 21.73 14.65 -1.57
CA LYS A 4 20.50 14.55 -2.35
C LYS A 4 19.37 15.24 -1.61
N LYS A 5 18.46 15.85 -2.37
CA LYS A 5 17.23 16.44 -1.86
C LYS A 5 16.06 15.50 -2.11
N ILE A 6 15.27 15.23 -1.09
CA ILE A 6 14.13 14.30 -1.12
C ILE A 6 12.88 15.05 -0.69
N GLY A 7 11.83 14.99 -1.51
CA GLY A 7 10.54 15.61 -1.23
C GLY A 7 9.49 14.59 -0.80
N PHE A 8 8.66 14.93 0.19
CA PHE A 8 7.49 14.14 0.59
C PHE A 8 6.23 14.98 0.45
N ILE A 9 5.20 14.42 -0.17
CA ILE A 9 3.85 14.96 -0.22
C ILE A 9 2.92 14.00 0.51
N GLY A 10 2.59 14.38 1.75
CA GLY A 10 1.99 13.50 2.74
C GLY A 10 3.03 12.86 3.67
N LEU A 11 2.88 13.09 4.97
CA LEU A 11 3.80 12.57 5.99
C LEU A 11 3.02 11.78 7.06
N GLY A 12 2.29 10.78 6.57
CA GLY A 12 1.54 9.83 7.42
C GLY A 12 2.43 8.68 7.91
N LEU A 13 1.81 7.52 8.18
CA LEU A 13 2.52 6.32 8.60
C LEU A 13 3.62 5.90 7.61
N ILE A 14 3.26 5.70 6.35
CA ILE A 14 4.20 5.20 5.34
C ILE A 14 5.22 6.27 4.93
N GLY A 15 4.77 7.48 4.57
CA GLY A 15 5.68 8.57 4.22
C GLY A 15 6.66 8.91 5.34
N GLY A 16 6.17 8.95 6.59
CA GLY A 16 7.00 9.15 7.77
C GLY A 16 8.01 8.01 7.98
N SER A 17 7.60 6.76 7.76
CA SER A 17 8.49 5.59 7.91
C SER A 17 9.61 5.60 6.87
N ILE A 18 9.29 5.91 5.62
CA ILE A 18 10.29 6.06 4.56
C ILE A 18 11.23 7.24 4.88
N ALA A 19 10.70 8.38 5.31
CA ALA A 19 11.52 9.53 5.68
C ALA A 19 12.47 9.22 6.85
N LYS A 20 11.98 8.50 7.88
CA LYS A 20 12.81 8.03 9.00
C LYS A 20 13.87 7.03 8.57
N ALA A 21 13.55 6.10 7.65
CA ALA A 21 14.52 5.17 7.09
C ALA A 21 15.59 5.91 6.29
N ILE A 22 15.21 6.88 5.44
CA ILE A 22 16.17 7.72 4.72
C ILE A 22 17.06 8.49 5.70
N ARG A 23 16.50 9.07 6.75
CA ARG A 23 17.29 9.78 7.77
C ARG A 23 18.29 8.86 8.47
N GLN A 24 17.90 7.62 8.74
CA GLN A 24 18.76 6.63 9.39
C GLN A 24 19.94 6.19 8.51
N TYR A 25 19.71 5.94 7.23
CA TYR A 25 20.73 5.41 6.31
C TYR A 25 21.49 6.50 5.54
N TYR A 26 20.90 7.71 5.42
CA TYR A 26 21.44 8.85 4.67
C TYR A 26 21.25 10.16 5.46
N PRO A 27 21.94 10.31 6.60
CA PRO A 27 21.76 11.47 7.47
C PRO A 27 22.11 12.80 6.79
N GLU A 28 22.91 12.77 5.72
CA GLU A 28 23.32 13.95 4.94
C GLU A 28 22.25 14.41 3.93
N TYR A 29 21.21 13.62 3.65
CA TYR A 29 20.20 14.00 2.66
C TYR A 29 19.29 15.12 3.21
N ASP A 30 19.00 16.10 2.36
CA ASP A 30 18.02 17.14 2.66
C ASP A 30 16.60 16.63 2.43
N ILE A 31 15.81 16.50 3.48
CA ILE A 31 14.44 15.98 3.42
C ILE A 31 13.48 17.14 3.67
N ILE A 32 12.61 17.39 2.70
CA ILE A 32 11.54 18.37 2.78
C ILE A 32 10.18 17.69 2.70
N ALA A 33 9.17 18.25 3.34
CA ALA A 33 7.82 17.66 3.28
C ALA A 33 6.72 18.71 3.26
N PHE A 34 5.67 18.41 2.53
CA PHE A 34 4.36 19.05 2.59
C PHE A 34 3.32 18.06 3.12
N ASP A 35 2.55 18.50 4.09
CA ASP A 35 1.36 17.78 4.58
C ASP A 35 0.26 18.78 4.97
N LYS A 36 -1.00 18.40 4.84
CA LYS A 36 -2.13 19.20 5.35
C LYS A 36 -2.15 19.24 6.87
N ASN A 37 -1.64 18.20 7.52
CA ASN A 37 -1.51 18.13 8.99
C ASN A 37 -0.21 18.83 9.42
N LYS A 38 -0.35 20.08 9.88
CA LYS A 38 0.77 20.89 10.35
C LYS A 38 1.45 20.35 11.61
N GLU A 39 0.71 19.63 12.45
CA GLU A 39 1.25 19.01 13.67
C GLU A 39 2.22 17.89 13.32
N SER A 40 1.87 17.05 12.32
CA SER A 40 2.78 16.02 11.79
C SER A 40 4.06 16.62 11.24
N LEU A 41 3.99 17.73 10.50
CA LEU A 41 5.17 18.43 9.99
C LEU A 41 6.03 19.00 11.13
N ALA A 42 5.42 19.67 12.11
CA ALA A 42 6.13 20.24 13.25
C ALA A 42 6.86 19.17 14.06
N LEU A 43 6.19 18.03 14.31
CA LEU A 43 6.79 16.89 15.01
C LEU A 43 7.96 16.31 14.21
N ALA A 44 7.81 16.16 12.89
CA ALA A 44 8.87 15.62 12.03
C ALA A 44 10.12 16.51 11.96
N VAL A 45 9.94 17.83 12.03
CA VAL A 45 11.06 18.80 12.18
C VAL A 45 11.70 18.66 13.55
N GLN A 46 10.89 18.62 14.61
CA GLN A 46 11.37 18.50 15.98
C GLN A 46 12.19 17.21 16.21
N GLU A 47 11.75 16.08 15.63
CA GLU A 47 12.48 14.81 15.67
C GLU A 47 13.70 14.76 14.74
N GLY A 48 13.94 15.79 13.91
CA GLY A 48 15.01 15.82 12.92
C GLY A 48 14.79 14.86 11.74
N THR A 49 13.58 14.33 11.56
CA THR A 49 13.24 13.45 10.42
C THR A 49 13.26 14.23 9.11
N ILE A 50 12.73 15.45 9.10
CA ILE A 50 12.78 16.37 7.95
C ILE A 50 13.51 17.66 8.32
N HIS A 51 14.11 18.31 7.35
CA HIS A 51 14.76 19.62 7.54
C HIS A 51 13.78 20.77 7.35
N THR A 52 12.89 20.68 6.37
CA THR A 52 11.99 21.77 5.99
C THR A 52 10.55 21.29 5.90
N ALA A 53 9.67 21.94 6.65
CA ALA A 53 8.23 21.83 6.52
C ALA A 53 7.74 22.87 5.50
N CYS A 54 7.23 22.40 4.36
CA CYS A 54 6.70 23.27 3.30
C CYS A 54 5.22 23.58 3.56
N SER A 55 4.83 24.85 3.37
CA SER A 55 3.42 25.29 3.48
C SER A 55 2.60 24.99 2.22
N SER A 56 3.27 24.77 1.10
CA SER A 56 2.69 24.51 -0.23
C SER A 56 3.62 23.60 -1.05
N ILE A 57 3.09 23.09 -2.17
CA ILE A 57 3.88 22.42 -3.21
C ILE A 57 4.30 23.51 -4.19
N ASP A 58 5.52 23.98 -4.05
CA ASP A 58 6.08 25.13 -4.78
C ASP A 58 7.54 24.88 -5.18
N ASP A 59 8.27 25.93 -5.54
CA ASP A 59 9.67 25.86 -5.99
C ASP A 59 10.62 25.19 -4.97
N ASN A 60 10.21 25.02 -3.72
CA ASN A 60 10.99 24.24 -2.76
C ASN A 60 11.15 22.77 -3.20
N PHE A 61 10.28 22.24 -4.05
CA PHE A 61 10.40 20.88 -4.58
C PHE A 61 11.31 20.75 -5.81
N ARG A 62 11.82 21.88 -6.36
CA ARG A 62 12.81 21.84 -7.45
C ARG A 62 14.13 21.23 -6.99
N GLY A 63 14.77 20.50 -7.89
CA GLY A 63 16.04 19.83 -7.63
C GLY A 63 15.94 18.61 -6.69
N CYS A 64 14.73 18.15 -6.36
CA CYS A 64 14.58 16.89 -5.66
C CYS A 64 15.01 15.71 -6.56
N THR A 65 15.84 14.83 -6.02
CA THR A 65 16.20 13.56 -6.68
C THR A 65 15.02 12.58 -6.67
N TYR A 66 14.30 12.54 -5.55
CA TYR A 66 13.09 11.72 -5.37
C TYR A 66 11.98 12.58 -4.76
N ILE A 67 10.76 12.39 -5.27
CA ILE A 67 9.55 12.95 -4.65
C ILE A 67 8.57 11.81 -4.40
N PHE A 68 8.19 11.64 -3.13
CA PHE A 68 7.24 10.61 -2.68
C PHE A 68 5.85 11.19 -2.51
N LEU A 69 4.87 10.67 -3.25
CA LEU A 69 3.44 10.94 -3.08
C LEU A 69 2.87 9.95 -2.05
N CYS A 70 2.75 10.40 -0.82
CA CYS A 70 2.29 9.59 0.32
C CYS A 70 0.93 10.04 0.85
N ALA A 71 0.23 10.90 0.14
CA ALA A 71 -1.13 11.33 0.46
C ALA A 71 -2.15 10.26 0.05
N PRO A 72 -3.40 10.31 0.57
CA PRO A 72 -4.46 9.45 0.09
C PRO A 72 -4.66 9.55 -1.43
N VAL A 73 -4.96 8.42 -2.07
CA VAL A 73 -4.98 8.27 -3.54
C VAL A 73 -5.78 9.36 -4.26
N ASN A 74 -6.90 9.79 -3.66
CA ASN A 74 -7.76 10.81 -4.25
C ASN A 74 -7.10 12.19 -4.37
N TYR A 75 -6.08 12.50 -3.57
CA TYR A 75 -5.35 13.77 -3.63
C TYR A 75 -4.14 13.72 -4.55
N ASN A 76 -3.57 12.53 -4.78
CA ASN A 76 -2.34 12.37 -5.56
C ASN A 76 -2.48 12.90 -6.99
N ALA A 77 -3.64 12.72 -7.63
CA ALA A 77 -3.92 13.26 -8.97
C ALA A 77 -3.77 14.79 -9.04
N ALA A 78 -4.30 15.50 -8.03
CA ALA A 78 -4.18 16.96 -7.96
C ALA A 78 -2.73 17.41 -7.67
N TYR A 79 -1.99 16.65 -6.86
CA TYR A 79 -0.59 16.94 -6.56
C TYR A 79 0.32 16.67 -7.75
N LEU A 80 0.06 15.63 -8.54
CA LEU A 80 0.77 15.38 -9.80
C LEU A 80 0.73 16.59 -10.74
N SER A 81 -0.45 17.20 -10.90
CA SER A 81 -0.61 18.39 -11.75
C SER A 81 0.23 19.57 -11.28
N GLN A 82 0.35 19.78 -9.96
CA GLN A 82 1.18 20.83 -9.37
C GLN A 82 2.66 20.54 -9.55
N LEU A 83 3.08 19.29 -9.42
CA LEU A 83 4.47 18.88 -9.55
C LEU A 83 4.99 18.94 -10.99
N LYS A 84 4.13 18.86 -12.00
CA LYS A 84 4.54 18.79 -13.41
C LYS A 84 5.52 19.87 -13.83
N SER A 85 5.36 21.10 -13.32
CA SER A 85 6.25 22.23 -13.63
C SER A 85 7.44 22.37 -12.68
N LEU A 86 7.52 21.55 -11.65
CA LEU A 86 8.51 21.64 -10.58
C LEU A 86 9.58 20.53 -10.66
N ILE A 87 9.27 19.41 -11.31
CA ILE A 87 10.21 18.30 -11.43
C ILE A 87 11.14 18.48 -12.63
N ASP A 88 12.41 18.17 -12.42
CA ASP A 88 13.42 18.14 -13.46
C ASP A 88 13.48 16.77 -14.13
N SER A 89 14.13 16.66 -15.30
CA SER A 89 14.27 15.41 -16.05
C SER A 89 14.89 14.28 -15.23
N ASP A 90 15.75 14.59 -14.28
CA ASP A 90 16.48 13.62 -13.46
C ASP A 90 15.69 13.19 -12.20
N CYS A 91 14.63 13.90 -11.86
CA CYS A 91 13.77 13.57 -10.73
C CYS A 91 13.03 12.26 -10.98
N ILE A 92 12.97 11.40 -9.97
CA ILE A 92 12.07 10.25 -9.91
C ILE A 92 10.90 10.61 -9.00
N LEU A 93 9.72 10.65 -9.61
CA LEU A 93 8.46 10.78 -8.91
C LEU A 93 7.91 9.39 -8.61
N THR A 94 7.54 9.13 -7.38
CA THR A 94 6.99 7.84 -6.93
C THR A 94 5.79 8.05 -6.02
N ASP A 95 4.96 7.03 -5.86
CA ASP A 95 3.91 7.01 -4.85
C ASP A 95 4.10 5.82 -3.90
N VAL A 96 3.21 5.67 -2.92
CA VAL A 96 3.19 4.55 -1.97
C VAL A 96 1.81 3.90 -1.84
N GLY A 97 0.94 4.15 -2.79
CA GLY A 97 -0.46 3.71 -2.75
C GLY A 97 -0.62 2.21 -2.96
N SER A 98 -1.73 1.66 -2.45
CA SER A 98 -2.07 0.24 -2.57
C SER A 98 -2.71 -0.14 -3.91
N VAL A 99 -2.98 0.84 -4.80
CA VAL A 99 -3.55 0.66 -6.13
C VAL A 99 -2.72 1.47 -7.12
N LYS A 100 -2.33 0.86 -8.24
CA LYS A 100 -1.42 1.46 -9.22
C LYS A 100 -2.09 1.96 -10.49
N THR A 101 -3.11 1.26 -11.00
CA THR A 101 -3.74 1.60 -12.29
C THR A 101 -4.24 3.05 -12.34
N SER A 102 -4.85 3.54 -11.26
CA SER A 102 -5.44 4.89 -11.25
C SER A 102 -4.38 6.00 -11.32
N ILE A 103 -3.27 5.85 -10.61
CA ILE A 103 -2.20 6.86 -10.62
C ILE A 103 -1.39 6.80 -11.92
N HIS A 104 -1.17 5.61 -12.49
CA HIS A 104 -0.53 5.45 -13.79
C HIS A 104 -1.33 6.12 -14.92
N LYS A 105 -2.66 5.92 -14.94
CA LYS A 105 -3.55 6.61 -15.91
C LYS A 105 -3.42 8.13 -15.81
N GLU A 106 -3.31 8.67 -14.61
CA GLU A 106 -3.16 10.11 -14.40
C GLU A 106 -1.76 10.61 -14.82
N VAL A 107 -0.71 9.88 -14.52
CA VAL A 107 0.67 10.16 -14.96
C VAL A 107 0.74 10.18 -16.49
N ILE A 108 0.14 9.21 -17.16
CA ILE A 108 0.06 9.15 -18.64
C ILE A 108 -0.72 10.35 -19.18
N ARG A 109 -1.88 10.66 -18.60
CA ARG A 109 -2.69 11.82 -18.99
C ARG A 109 -1.92 13.14 -18.88
N LEU A 110 -1.06 13.26 -17.90
CA LEU A 110 -0.23 14.45 -17.68
C LEU A 110 1.06 14.45 -18.49
N GLY A 111 1.44 13.36 -19.15
CA GLY A 111 2.70 13.23 -19.90
C GLY A 111 3.94 13.26 -18.98
N MET A 112 3.85 12.62 -17.82
CA MET A 112 4.94 12.57 -16.81
C MET A 112 5.60 11.19 -16.72
N GLU A 113 5.42 10.35 -17.72
CA GLU A 113 5.84 8.95 -17.73
C GLU A 113 7.36 8.76 -17.61
N GLU A 114 8.18 9.68 -18.16
CA GLU A 114 9.64 9.60 -18.12
C GLU A 114 10.23 9.77 -16.69
N SER A 115 9.43 10.28 -15.78
CA SER A 115 9.86 10.55 -14.40
C SER A 115 9.14 9.70 -13.36
N PHE A 116 8.19 8.82 -13.72
CA PHE A 116 7.35 8.12 -12.75
C PHE A 116 7.66 6.64 -12.64
N ILE A 117 7.94 6.23 -11.41
CA ILE A 117 8.02 4.83 -11.00
C ILE A 117 7.04 4.66 -9.83
N GLY A 118 5.90 4.01 -10.06
CA GLY A 118 4.97 3.73 -8.98
C GLY A 118 5.60 2.86 -7.91
N GLY A 119 5.24 3.08 -6.66
CA GLY A 119 5.72 2.32 -5.53
C GLY A 119 4.58 1.80 -4.67
N HIS A 120 4.79 0.64 -4.04
CA HIS A 120 3.89 0.10 -3.02
C HIS A 120 4.69 -0.71 -2.02
N PRO A 121 5.08 -0.15 -0.87
CA PRO A 121 5.60 -0.94 0.23
C PRO A 121 4.49 -1.83 0.77
N MET A 122 4.71 -3.16 0.73
CA MET A 122 3.79 -4.16 1.30
C MET A 122 3.95 -4.19 2.82
N ALA A 123 3.77 -3.02 3.44
CA ALA A 123 3.92 -2.80 4.87
C ALA A 123 2.84 -1.83 5.36
N GLY A 124 2.40 -2.02 6.58
CA GLY A 124 1.38 -1.17 7.19
C GLY A 124 1.12 -1.55 8.64
N SER A 125 0.22 -0.84 9.28
CA SER A 125 -0.35 -1.19 10.57
C SER A 125 -1.76 -0.63 10.70
N GLU A 126 -2.48 -1.03 11.74
CA GLU A 126 -3.81 -0.50 12.07
C GLU A 126 -3.75 0.97 12.52
N LYS A 127 -2.55 1.44 12.90
CA LYS A 127 -2.32 2.81 13.34
C LYS A 127 -2.04 3.72 12.15
N SER A 128 -2.43 4.97 12.25
CA SER A 128 -2.22 5.98 11.23
C SER A 128 -1.43 7.19 11.77
N GLY A 129 -0.96 8.05 10.86
CA GLY A 129 -0.27 9.29 11.20
C GLY A 129 1.22 9.14 11.44
N PHE A 130 1.92 10.29 11.40
CA PHE A 130 3.37 10.37 11.53
C PHE A 130 3.89 9.84 12.87
N MET A 131 3.17 10.07 13.96
CA MET A 131 3.56 9.59 15.31
C MET A 131 3.74 8.08 15.39
N ASN A 132 3.07 7.31 14.53
CA ASN A 132 3.17 5.86 14.50
C ASN A 132 4.19 5.35 13.46
N SER A 133 4.85 6.26 12.73
CA SER A 133 5.86 5.91 11.73
C SER A 133 7.15 5.41 12.40
N LYS A 134 7.78 4.41 11.77
CA LYS A 134 9.02 3.78 12.27
C LYS A 134 9.92 3.45 11.08
N ALA A 135 11.23 3.73 11.19
CA ALA A 135 12.18 3.45 10.12
C ALA A 135 12.15 1.97 9.67
N HIS A 136 12.06 1.06 10.63
CA HIS A 136 12.05 -0.38 10.38
C HIS A 136 10.72 -0.93 9.81
N LEU A 137 9.68 -0.09 9.63
CA LEU A 137 8.40 -0.56 9.09
C LEU A 137 8.52 -1.15 7.68
N ILE A 138 9.49 -0.66 6.90
CA ILE A 138 9.72 -1.13 5.52
C ILE A 138 10.89 -2.13 5.42
N GLU A 139 11.63 -2.37 6.51
CA GLU A 139 12.74 -3.31 6.52
C GLU A 139 12.25 -4.75 6.31
N ASN A 140 12.88 -5.46 5.38
CA ASN A 140 12.51 -6.80 4.94
C ASN A 140 11.08 -6.92 4.35
N ALA A 141 10.37 -5.80 4.16
CA ALA A 141 9.10 -5.81 3.46
C ALA A 141 9.31 -5.79 1.94
N TYR A 142 8.49 -6.51 1.21
CA TYR A 142 8.43 -6.34 -0.24
C TYR A 142 8.04 -4.90 -0.58
N TYR A 143 8.76 -4.31 -1.54
CA TYR A 143 8.47 -2.99 -2.07
C TYR A 143 8.26 -3.11 -3.57
N ILE A 144 7.00 -3.07 -3.99
CA ILE A 144 6.67 -3.25 -5.41
C ILE A 144 6.96 -1.94 -6.15
N LEU A 145 7.67 -2.05 -7.27
CA LEU A 145 8.00 -0.96 -8.18
C LEU A 145 7.25 -1.21 -9.50
N THR A 146 6.51 -0.21 -9.95
CA THR A 146 5.78 -0.27 -11.23
C THR A 146 6.26 0.87 -12.13
N PRO A 147 7.40 0.67 -12.84
CA PRO A 147 7.90 1.70 -13.77
C PRO A 147 6.95 1.87 -14.94
N THR A 148 6.79 3.11 -15.41
CA THR A 148 6.11 3.36 -16.68
C THR A 148 6.95 2.88 -17.86
N ALA A 149 6.32 2.70 -19.01
CA ALA A 149 7.01 2.22 -20.22
C ALA A 149 8.08 3.20 -20.75
N LYS A 150 8.00 4.50 -20.39
CA LYS A 150 8.92 5.54 -20.89
C LYS A 150 10.06 5.89 -19.94
N VAL A 151 10.02 5.42 -18.70
CA VAL A 151 11.10 5.71 -17.76
C VAL A 151 12.37 4.96 -18.16
N ALA A 152 13.51 5.64 -18.13
CA ALA A 152 14.80 5.07 -18.51
C ALA A 152 15.20 3.91 -17.56
N LYS A 153 15.78 2.85 -18.11
CA LYS A 153 16.22 1.67 -17.34
C LYS A 153 17.22 2.02 -16.24
N GLU A 154 18.06 2.99 -16.49
CA GLU A 154 19.05 3.51 -15.53
C GLU A 154 18.38 4.11 -14.30
N LYS A 155 17.28 4.86 -14.50
CA LYS A 155 16.46 5.41 -13.40
C LYS A 155 15.79 4.28 -12.60
N VAL A 156 15.25 3.27 -13.27
CA VAL A 156 14.64 2.12 -12.61
C VAL A 156 15.68 1.38 -11.76
N SER A 157 16.88 1.13 -12.30
CA SER A 157 17.98 0.49 -11.57
C SER A 157 18.42 1.32 -10.36
N ALA A 158 18.62 2.62 -10.54
CA ALA A 158 19.02 3.53 -9.46
C ALA A 158 17.96 3.58 -8.34
N TYR A 159 16.68 3.61 -8.69
CA TYR A 159 15.60 3.63 -7.69
C TYR A 159 15.46 2.27 -6.99
N LYS A 160 15.62 1.16 -7.71
CA LYS A 160 15.68 -0.19 -7.12
C LYS A 160 16.82 -0.31 -6.11
N GLU A 161 18.02 0.17 -6.45
CA GLU A 161 19.17 0.19 -5.53
C GLU A 161 18.91 1.06 -4.31
N PHE A 162 18.29 2.24 -4.51
CA PHE A 162 17.91 3.11 -3.41
C PHE A 162 16.91 2.44 -2.45
N VAL A 163 15.86 1.79 -2.96
CA VAL A 163 14.90 1.04 -2.13
C VAL A 163 15.58 -0.12 -1.39
N THR A 164 16.49 -0.84 -2.06
CA THR A 164 17.30 -1.90 -1.42
C THR A 164 18.16 -1.37 -0.29
N SER A 165 18.73 -0.18 -0.45
CA SER A 165 19.57 0.45 0.58
C SER A 165 18.80 0.84 1.83
N LEU A 166 17.48 1.03 1.72
CA LEU A 166 16.56 1.21 2.85
C LEU A 166 16.15 -0.12 3.52
N LYS A 167 16.79 -1.23 3.12
CA LYS A 167 16.53 -2.60 3.61
C LYS A 167 15.18 -3.19 3.22
N ALA A 168 14.49 -2.61 2.24
CA ALA A 168 13.30 -3.21 1.65
C ALA A 168 13.69 -4.19 0.52
N LEU A 169 12.75 -5.04 0.11
CA LEU A 169 12.92 -6.07 -0.92
C LEU A 169 12.19 -5.64 -2.21
N PRO A 170 12.84 -4.94 -3.15
CA PRO A 170 12.18 -4.42 -4.33
C PRO A 170 11.80 -5.53 -5.33
N VAL A 171 10.56 -5.52 -5.79
CA VAL A 171 10.02 -6.37 -6.86
C VAL A 171 9.46 -5.48 -7.96
N ILE A 172 9.82 -5.74 -9.22
CA ILE A 172 9.30 -4.98 -10.37
C ILE A 172 8.15 -5.74 -10.98
N LEU A 173 6.99 -5.08 -11.12
CA LEU A 173 5.78 -5.59 -11.77
C LEU A 173 5.23 -4.56 -12.76
N ASP A 174 4.41 -5.01 -13.71
CA ASP A 174 3.50 -4.13 -14.43
C ASP A 174 2.40 -3.62 -13.48
N TYR A 175 1.93 -2.38 -13.68
CA TYR A 175 0.95 -1.77 -12.78
C TYR A 175 -0.44 -2.44 -12.82
N ASN A 176 -0.82 -3.05 -13.96
CA ASN A 176 -2.07 -3.82 -14.05
C ASN A 176 -1.92 -5.17 -13.33
N GLU A 177 -0.77 -5.85 -13.54
CA GLU A 177 -0.43 -7.09 -12.84
C GLU A 177 -0.40 -6.86 -11.32
N HIS A 178 0.19 -5.75 -10.86
CA HIS A 178 0.17 -5.34 -9.47
C HIS A 178 -1.26 -5.32 -8.90
N ASP A 179 -2.20 -4.65 -9.60
CA ASP A 179 -3.55 -4.47 -9.09
C ASP A 179 -4.36 -5.78 -9.08
N ILE A 180 -4.05 -6.73 -9.98
CA ILE A 180 -4.62 -8.08 -9.95
C ILE A 180 -4.05 -8.86 -8.76
N ILE A 181 -2.72 -8.88 -8.59
CA ILE A 181 -2.07 -9.60 -7.50
C ILE A 181 -2.54 -9.08 -6.14
N THR A 182 -2.45 -7.77 -5.91
CA THR A 182 -2.89 -7.17 -4.64
C THR A 182 -4.39 -7.29 -4.42
N GLY A 183 -5.18 -7.27 -5.50
CA GLY A 183 -6.60 -7.59 -5.49
C GLY A 183 -6.86 -8.96 -4.88
N THR A 184 -6.07 -9.95 -5.29
CA THR A 184 -6.23 -11.36 -4.87
C THR A 184 -5.71 -11.60 -3.44
N ILE A 185 -4.48 -11.14 -3.12
CA ILE A 185 -3.82 -11.52 -1.86
C ILE A 185 -4.06 -10.54 -0.70
N SER A 186 -4.65 -9.36 -0.96
CA SER A 186 -4.87 -8.34 0.05
C SER A 186 -6.32 -7.82 0.05
N HIS A 187 -6.82 -7.35 -1.11
CA HIS A 187 -8.12 -6.67 -1.12
C HIS A 187 -9.28 -7.65 -0.94
N LEU A 188 -9.26 -8.80 -1.62
CA LEU A 188 -10.25 -9.85 -1.43
C LEU A 188 -10.27 -10.38 0.02
N PRO A 189 -9.14 -10.76 0.64
CA PRO A 189 -9.12 -11.17 2.04
C PRO A 189 -9.73 -10.15 3.00
N HIS A 190 -9.48 -8.85 2.77
CA HIS A 190 -10.07 -7.81 3.61
C HIS A 190 -11.59 -7.73 3.47
N ILE A 191 -12.12 -7.83 2.23
CA ILE A 191 -13.57 -7.85 1.97
C ILE A 191 -14.20 -9.07 2.66
N ILE A 192 -13.57 -10.25 2.54
CA ILE A 192 -14.03 -11.48 3.19
C ILE A 192 -14.08 -11.29 4.71
N ALA A 193 -12.99 -10.79 5.31
CA ALA A 193 -12.93 -10.56 6.74
C ALA A 193 -14.01 -9.57 7.22
N SER A 194 -14.18 -8.46 6.51
CA SER A 194 -15.17 -7.44 6.87
C SER A 194 -16.61 -7.95 6.71
N THR A 195 -16.90 -8.66 5.62
CA THR A 195 -18.24 -9.23 5.39
C THR A 195 -18.55 -10.35 6.36
N LEU A 196 -17.55 -11.16 6.75
CA LEU A 196 -17.71 -12.20 7.75
C LEU A 196 -18.04 -11.62 9.13
N VAL A 197 -17.37 -10.52 9.54
CA VAL A 197 -17.69 -9.82 10.80
C VAL A 197 -19.12 -9.30 10.77
N ASN A 198 -19.53 -8.62 9.69
CA ASN A 198 -20.87 -8.09 9.54
C ASN A 198 -21.93 -9.21 9.52
N PHE A 199 -21.66 -10.31 8.81
CA PHE A 199 -22.57 -11.45 8.78
C PHE A 199 -22.80 -12.04 10.17
N VAL A 200 -21.73 -12.26 10.96
CA VAL A 200 -21.87 -12.76 12.34
C VAL A 200 -22.57 -11.74 13.21
N HIS A 201 -22.28 -10.45 13.09
CA HIS A 201 -22.98 -9.41 13.84
C HIS A 201 -24.48 -9.39 13.56
N ASP A 202 -24.89 -9.50 12.29
CA ASP A 202 -26.27 -9.40 11.85
C ASP A 202 -27.08 -10.68 12.15
N THR A 203 -26.41 -11.82 12.32
CA THR A 203 -27.02 -13.13 12.63
C THR A 203 -26.91 -13.51 14.11
N ASP A 204 -26.19 -12.72 14.93
CA ASP A 204 -26.00 -13.02 16.35
C ASP A 204 -27.34 -13.00 17.11
N THR A 205 -27.40 -13.81 18.14
CA THR A 205 -28.56 -13.87 19.05
C THR A 205 -28.66 -12.62 19.92
N ALA A 206 -29.85 -12.35 20.46
CA ALA A 206 -30.09 -11.15 21.29
C ALA A 206 -29.18 -11.06 22.52
N ASP A 207 -28.66 -12.18 23.01
CA ASP A 207 -27.71 -12.27 24.12
C ASP A 207 -26.23 -12.23 23.68
N GLY A 208 -25.95 -12.11 22.37
CA GLY A 208 -24.59 -11.92 21.84
C GLY A 208 -23.69 -13.14 21.96
N LEU A 209 -24.26 -14.35 21.93
CA LEU A 209 -23.49 -15.59 22.13
C LEU A 209 -22.45 -15.86 21.06
N MET A 210 -22.74 -15.55 19.77
CA MET A 210 -21.75 -15.73 18.70
C MET A 210 -20.52 -14.87 18.94
N LYS A 211 -20.72 -13.62 19.30
CA LYS A 211 -19.63 -12.70 19.65
C LYS A 211 -18.87 -13.15 20.89
N ALA A 212 -19.58 -13.61 21.94
CA ALA A 212 -18.97 -14.06 23.18
C ALA A 212 -18.13 -15.33 23.01
N LEU A 213 -18.57 -16.25 22.13
CA LEU A 213 -17.92 -17.53 21.87
C LEU A 213 -16.88 -17.45 20.73
N ALA A 214 -16.72 -16.30 20.07
CA ALA A 214 -15.75 -16.12 19.01
C ALA A 214 -14.32 -16.40 19.52
N ALA A 215 -13.75 -17.51 19.07
CA ALA A 215 -12.43 -18.00 19.47
C ALA A 215 -11.32 -17.60 18.47
N GLY A 216 -10.12 -18.17 18.64
CA GLY A 216 -8.92 -17.83 17.88
C GLY A 216 -9.13 -17.82 16.37
N GLY A 217 -9.64 -18.88 15.76
CA GLY A 217 -9.82 -18.97 14.32
C GLY A 217 -10.66 -17.82 13.72
N PHE A 218 -11.77 -17.44 14.38
CA PHE A 218 -12.55 -16.28 13.93
C PHE A 218 -11.77 -14.98 14.07
N LYS A 219 -11.08 -14.79 15.20
CA LYS A 219 -10.28 -13.56 15.46
C LYS A 219 -9.13 -13.42 14.49
N ASP A 220 -8.46 -14.51 14.15
CA ASP A 220 -7.31 -14.50 13.23
C ASP A 220 -7.74 -14.10 11.82
N ILE A 221 -8.82 -14.70 11.29
CA ILE A 221 -9.35 -14.36 9.96
C ILE A 221 -9.88 -12.92 9.92
N THR A 222 -10.53 -12.46 11.00
CA THR A 222 -11.19 -11.15 11.02
C THR A 222 -10.32 -10.00 11.54
N ARG A 223 -9.11 -10.26 12.01
CA ARG A 223 -8.20 -9.23 12.54
C ARG A 223 -8.01 -8.06 11.60
N ILE A 224 -7.86 -8.34 10.30
CA ILE A 224 -7.63 -7.32 9.27
C ILE A 224 -8.85 -6.40 9.03
N ALA A 225 -10.06 -6.82 9.42
CA ALA A 225 -11.29 -6.03 9.28
C ALA A 225 -11.29 -4.74 10.13
N SER A 226 -10.44 -4.64 11.17
CA SER A 226 -10.34 -3.47 12.04
C SER A 226 -9.55 -2.28 11.46
N SER A 227 -9.35 -2.26 10.15
CA SER A 227 -8.67 -1.18 9.43
C SER A 227 -9.61 0.00 9.11
N SER A 228 -9.05 1.13 8.64
CA SER A 228 -9.82 2.34 8.30
C SER A 228 -10.84 2.10 7.17
N PRO A 229 -12.15 2.25 7.41
CA PRO A 229 -13.17 2.08 6.36
C PRO A 229 -13.01 3.08 5.21
N VAL A 230 -12.58 4.31 5.50
CA VAL A 230 -12.37 5.35 4.48
C VAL A 230 -11.24 4.96 3.53
N MET A 231 -10.14 4.43 4.05
CA MET A 231 -9.02 3.95 3.24
C MET A 231 -9.45 2.77 2.36
N TRP A 232 -10.12 1.78 2.94
CA TRP A 232 -10.54 0.57 2.23
C TRP A 232 -11.63 0.85 1.19
N GLN A 233 -12.55 1.77 1.46
CA GLN A 233 -13.50 2.24 0.46
C GLN A 233 -12.78 2.77 -0.78
N GLN A 234 -11.74 3.58 -0.61
CA GLN A 234 -10.96 4.11 -1.73
C GLN A 234 -10.22 3.01 -2.50
N ILE A 235 -9.60 2.06 -1.79
CA ILE A 235 -8.91 0.91 -2.40
C ILE A 235 -9.92 0.09 -3.23
N CYS A 236 -11.04 -0.30 -2.64
CA CYS A 236 -12.05 -1.10 -3.32
C CYS A 236 -12.63 -0.41 -4.56
N LEU A 237 -12.88 0.90 -4.49
CA LEU A 237 -13.41 1.64 -5.63
C LEU A 237 -12.35 1.85 -6.74
N LYS A 238 -11.09 2.04 -6.38
CA LYS A 238 -10.01 2.27 -7.37
C LYS A 238 -9.53 0.99 -8.04
N ASN A 239 -9.63 -0.16 -7.38
CA ASN A 239 -9.36 -1.48 -7.96
C ASN A 239 -10.65 -2.29 -8.20
N GLY A 240 -11.78 -1.61 -8.34
CA GLY A 240 -13.12 -2.21 -8.30
C GLY A 240 -13.37 -3.26 -9.39
N GLU A 241 -12.88 -3.03 -10.59
CA GLU A 241 -13.03 -3.98 -11.71
C GLU A 241 -12.33 -5.32 -11.41
N ASN A 242 -11.05 -5.28 -11.02
CA ASN A 242 -10.30 -6.48 -10.65
C ASN A 242 -10.93 -7.18 -9.43
N ILE A 243 -11.25 -6.42 -8.38
CA ILE A 243 -11.83 -6.97 -7.16
C ILE A 243 -13.18 -7.63 -7.45
N SER A 244 -14.04 -7.00 -8.24
CA SER A 244 -15.35 -7.56 -8.61
C SER A 244 -15.19 -8.89 -9.36
N HIS A 245 -14.26 -8.96 -10.30
CA HIS A 245 -13.96 -10.18 -11.04
C HIS A 245 -13.44 -11.30 -10.12
N ILE A 246 -12.45 -11.00 -9.29
CA ILE A 246 -11.85 -11.96 -8.35
C ILE A 246 -12.89 -12.44 -7.33
N LEU A 247 -13.71 -11.53 -6.80
CA LEU A 247 -14.77 -11.85 -5.86
C LEU A 247 -15.84 -12.77 -6.49
N GLY A 248 -16.16 -12.56 -7.79
CA GLY A 248 -17.03 -13.45 -8.54
C GLY A 248 -16.53 -14.90 -8.52
N HIS A 249 -15.26 -15.12 -8.86
CA HIS A 249 -14.66 -16.46 -8.81
C HIS A 249 -14.63 -17.05 -7.39
N TYR A 250 -14.41 -16.21 -6.39
CA TYR A 250 -14.43 -16.66 -4.99
C TYR A 250 -15.84 -17.06 -4.54
N ILE A 251 -16.87 -16.35 -4.98
CA ILE A 251 -18.28 -16.72 -4.74
C ILE A 251 -18.60 -18.07 -5.41
N GLU A 252 -18.14 -18.29 -6.63
CA GLU A 252 -18.29 -19.58 -7.32
C GLU A 252 -17.62 -20.71 -6.53
N ALA A 253 -16.39 -20.50 -6.02
CA ALA A 253 -15.70 -21.49 -5.20
C ALA A 253 -16.45 -21.80 -3.89
N LEU A 254 -17.01 -20.79 -3.22
CA LEU A 254 -17.85 -20.98 -2.03
C LEU A 254 -19.14 -21.73 -2.36
N THR A 255 -19.75 -21.45 -3.51
CA THR A 255 -20.96 -22.13 -3.98
C THR A 255 -20.68 -23.62 -4.21
N GLN A 256 -19.56 -23.93 -4.88
CA GLN A 256 -19.12 -25.32 -5.07
C GLN A 256 -18.88 -26.05 -3.74
N ALA A 257 -18.20 -25.38 -2.79
CA ALA A 257 -18.00 -25.97 -1.46
C ALA A 257 -19.34 -26.26 -0.75
N LYS A 258 -20.29 -25.34 -0.84
CA LYS A 258 -21.65 -25.54 -0.31
C LYS A 258 -22.35 -26.74 -0.95
N GLU A 259 -22.27 -26.87 -2.28
CA GLU A 259 -22.88 -28.01 -3.01
C GLU A 259 -22.30 -29.35 -2.55
N GLN A 260 -20.97 -29.41 -2.28
CA GLN A 260 -20.35 -30.64 -1.76
C GLN A 260 -20.82 -30.96 -0.33
N ILE A 261 -21.06 -29.94 0.50
CA ILE A 261 -21.64 -30.10 1.84
C ILE A 261 -23.09 -30.61 1.75
N ASP A 262 -23.93 -29.99 0.91
CA ASP A 262 -25.33 -30.39 0.72
C ASP A 262 -25.47 -31.81 0.16
N ALA A 263 -24.51 -32.25 -0.67
CA ALA A 263 -24.44 -33.58 -1.25
C ALA A 263 -23.75 -34.61 -0.34
N GLU A 264 -23.29 -34.23 0.85
CA GLU A 264 -22.51 -35.10 1.78
C GLU A 264 -21.32 -35.78 1.08
N ASN A 265 -20.67 -35.10 0.12
CA ASN A 265 -19.58 -35.64 -0.68
C ASN A 265 -18.23 -35.55 0.09
N GLU A 266 -17.99 -36.56 0.93
CA GLU A 266 -16.80 -36.65 1.80
C GLU A 266 -15.48 -36.53 1.01
N THR A 267 -15.36 -37.19 -0.15
CA THR A 267 -14.13 -37.21 -0.95
C THR A 267 -13.81 -35.83 -1.51
N ALA A 268 -14.81 -35.13 -2.04
CA ALA A 268 -14.59 -33.77 -2.60
C ALA A 268 -14.28 -32.75 -1.51
N LEU A 269 -14.96 -32.84 -0.35
CA LEU A 269 -14.68 -32.02 0.81
C LEU A 269 -13.27 -32.25 1.35
N TYR A 270 -12.86 -33.51 1.50
CA TYR A 270 -11.51 -33.85 1.92
C TYR A 270 -10.46 -33.25 0.98
N SER A 271 -10.63 -33.37 -0.33
CA SER A 271 -9.70 -32.82 -1.32
C SER A 271 -9.62 -31.29 -1.26
N CYS A 272 -10.73 -30.59 -1.04
CA CYS A 272 -10.78 -29.16 -0.87
C CYS A 272 -10.01 -28.70 0.38
N LEU A 273 -10.16 -29.42 1.49
CA LEU A 273 -9.52 -29.07 2.76
C LEU A 273 -8.05 -29.49 2.84
N LEU A 274 -7.64 -30.52 2.10
CA LEU A 274 -6.26 -31.02 2.08
C LEU A 274 -5.28 -29.97 1.56
N TYR A 275 -5.63 -29.26 0.49
CA TYR A 275 -4.75 -28.25 -0.10
C TYR A 275 -4.45 -27.09 0.85
N THR A 276 -5.41 -26.69 1.70
CA THR A 276 -5.21 -25.63 2.70
C THR A 276 -4.24 -26.07 3.80
N SER A 277 -4.17 -27.35 4.15
CA SER A 277 -3.21 -27.90 5.10
C SER A 277 -1.77 -27.75 4.59
N ASP A 278 -1.49 -28.14 3.35
CA ASP A 278 -0.16 -28.03 2.75
C ASP A 278 0.28 -26.56 2.59
N ALA A 279 -0.61 -25.66 2.23
CA ALA A 279 -0.33 -24.23 2.12
C ALA A 279 -0.01 -23.57 3.48
N ALA A 280 -0.57 -24.09 4.58
CA ALA A 280 -0.24 -23.64 5.93
C ALA A 280 1.16 -24.09 6.38
N ASP A 281 1.60 -25.28 5.94
CA ASP A 281 2.94 -25.82 6.25
C ASP A 281 4.05 -25.18 5.41
N ASP A 282 3.78 -24.77 4.16
CA ASP A 282 4.74 -24.11 3.26
C ASP A 282 5.09 -22.67 3.67
N ARG A 283 4.60 -22.20 4.83
CA ARG A 283 4.86 -20.85 5.35
C ARG A 283 4.78 -19.76 4.27
N ILE A 284 3.63 -19.62 3.63
CA ILE A 284 3.25 -18.32 3.06
C ILE A 284 2.90 -17.40 4.25
N SER A 285 3.84 -17.29 5.18
CA SER A 285 3.81 -16.27 6.22
C SER A 285 4.69 -15.14 5.74
N VAL A 286 4.02 -14.12 5.22
CA VAL A 286 4.58 -12.80 5.01
C VAL A 286 4.84 -12.15 6.37
#